data_ee7ceaadfcd7e097741714c1dc839739
#
_entry.id   ee7ceaadfcd7e097741714c1dc839739
#
_cell.length_a   1.000
_cell.length_b   1.000
_cell.length_c   1.000
_cell.angle_alpha   90.00
_cell.angle_beta   90.00
_cell.angle_gamma   90.00
#
_symmetry.space_group_name_H-M   'P 1'
#
loop_
_entity.id
_entity.type
_entity.pdbx_description
1 polymer ?
#
loop_
_entity_poly.entity_id
_entity_poly.type
_entity_poly.pdbx_seq_one_letter_code
_entity_poly.pdbx_strand_id
1 'polypeptide(L)'
;KDNQIYIGTYNGLCRYVQASGKFENILLPVNRGGSNLFVNSLLEDTTRQCIWIGMEGYLFQYNPTTGEMKAIEVFHNNSIKSLALDGDENLLAGTDNGLYVYQNDKEPLQHIIHDSRNIQSLTNNIIWNIFSDQEHNIWLGTDYGISLSRYNSALQFVPISQITGTG
;
A
#
# COMPACT_ATOMS: atom_id res chain seq x y z
N LYS A 1 -11.25 4.05 -16.00
CA LYS A 1 -11.84 4.54 -17.27
C LYS A 1 -12.94 3.62 -17.81
N ASP A 2 -12.90 2.33 -17.54
CA ASP A 2 -13.80 1.34 -18.15
C ASP A 2 -14.83 0.76 -17.17
N ASN A 3 -15.06 1.41 -16.02
CA ASN A 3 -15.97 0.97 -14.95
C ASN A 3 -15.77 -0.53 -14.56
N GLN A 4 -14.55 -1.03 -14.69
CA GLN A 4 -14.23 -2.39 -14.27
C GLN A 4 -14.14 -2.45 -12.75
N ILE A 5 -14.76 -3.45 -12.15
CA ILE A 5 -14.71 -3.68 -10.71
C ILE A 5 -13.72 -4.80 -10.43
N TYR A 6 -12.73 -4.51 -9.61
CA TYR A 6 -11.77 -5.48 -9.09
C TYR A 6 -12.01 -5.71 -7.61
N ILE A 7 -11.88 -6.94 -7.17
CA ILE A 7 -12.14 -7.36 -5.79
C ILE A 7 -10.96 -8.20 -5.31
N GLY A 8 -10.28 -7.70 -4.28
CA GLY A 8 -9.33 -8.49 -3.52
C GLY A 8 -10.08 -9.47 -2.62
N THR A 9 -9.67 -10.71 -2.65
CA THR A 9 -10.30 -11.78 -1.89
C THR A 9 -9.27 -12.58 -1.08
N TYR A 10 -9.78 -13.44 -0.23
CA TYR A 10 -8.98 -14.46 0.47
C TYR A 10 -8.22 -15.40 -0.49
N ASN A 11 -8.67 -15.54 -1.72
CA ASN A 11 -8.13 -16.48 -2.70
C ASN A 11 -7.68 -15.79 -4.00
N GLY A 12 -7.15 -14.56 -3.88
CA GLY A 12 -6.60 -13.81 -4.99
C GLY A 12 -7.45 -12.66 -5.47
N LEU A 13 -7.21 -12.23 -6.70
CA LEU A 13 -7.88 -11.11 -7.34
C LEU A 13 -8.98 -11.59 -8.29
N CYS A 14 -10.14 -10.97 -8.20
CA CYS A 14 -11.25 -11.18 -9.13
C CYS A 14 -11.59 -9.90 -9.89
N ARG A 15 -12.08 -10.06 -11.13
CA ARG A 15 -12.68 -9.01 -11.95
C ARG A 15 -14.16 -9.31 -12.17
N TYR A 16 -15.02 -8.32 -12.00
CA TYR A 16 -16.42 -8.44 -12.37
C TYR A 16 -16.62 -8.21 -13.87
N VAL A 17 -17.26 -9.14 -14.55
CA VAL A 17 -17.57 -9.06 -16.00
C VAL A 17 -19.03 -8.67 -16.16
N GLN A 18 -19.28 -7.40 -16.44
CA GLN A 18 -20.63 -6.85 -16.54
C GLN A 18 -21.49 -7.57 -17.58
N ALA A 19 -20.91 -7.97 -18.72
CA ALA A 19 -21.64 -8.65 -19.80
C ALA A 19 -22.23 -10.01 -19.39
N SER A 20 -21.56 -10.73 -18.50
CA SER A 20 -21.99 -12.05 -18.02
C SER A 20 -22.59 -12.02 -16.62
N GLY A 21 -22.42 -10.92 -15.88
CA GLY A 21 -22.78 -10.81 -14.46
C GLY A 21 -21.95 -11.70 -13.53
N LYS A 22 -20.77 -12.15 -13.97
CA LYS A 22 -19.92 -13.11 -13.25
C LYS A 22 -18.60 -12.49 -12.84
N PHE A 23 -17.97 -13.10 -11.83
CA PHE A 23 -16.59 -12.81 -11.44
C PHE A 23 -15.65 -13.78 -12.14
N GLU A 24 -14.55 -13.27 -12.66
CA GLU A 24 -13.44 -14.02 -13.22
C GLU A 24 -12.21 -13.86 -12.33
N ASN A 25 -11.54 -14.97 -12.05
CA ASN A 25 -10.31 -14.96 -11.28
C ASN A 25 -9.14 -14.50 -12.18
N ILE A 26 -8.32 -13.58 -11.65
CA ILE A 26 -7.05 -13.19 -12.24
C ILE A 26 -5.94 -13.99 -11.57
N LEU A 27 -5.18 -14.73 -12.36
CA LEU A 27 -4.10 -15.58 -11.84
C LEU A 27 -2.95 -14.70 -11.34
N LEU A 28 -2.60 -14.85 -10.07
CA LEU A 28 -1.42 -14.22 -9.47
C LEU A 28 -0.22 -15.17 -9.61
N PRO A 29 0.95 -14.68 -10.08
CA PRO A 29 2.13 -15.52 -10.31
C PRO A 29 2.88 -15.81 -8.99
N VAL A 30 2.23 -16.47 -8.05
CA VAL A 30 2.81 -16.85 -6.75
C VAL A 30 3.01 -18.35 -6.65
N ASN A 31 4.24 -18.76 -6.40
CA ASN A 31 4.61 -20.17 -6.18
C ASN A 31 4.50 -20.53 -4.69
N ARG A 32 3.31 -20.44 -4.12
CA ARG A 32 3.06 -20.94 -2.77
C ARG A 32 2.19 -22.18 -2.86
N GLY A 33 2.77 -23.34 -2.72
CA GLY A 33 2.03 -24.62 -2.69
C GLY A 33 0.97 -24.62 -1.59
N GLY A 34 -0.28 -24.28 -1.96
CA GLY A 34 -1.44 -24.33 -1.06
C GLY A 34 -1.61 -23.21 -0.05
N SER A 35 -0.85 -22.11 -0.14
CA SER A 35 -1.00 -20.97 0.78
C SER A 35 -2.09 -20.01 0.33
N ASN A 36 -2.77 -19.42 1.29
CA ASN A 36 -3.83 -18.43 1.07
C ASN A 36 -3.30 -17.21 0.29
N LEU A 37 -4.03 -16.82 -0.75
CA LEU A 37 -3.68 -15.69 -1.62
C LEU A 37 -4.42 -14.42 -1.17
N PHE A 38 -4.29 -14.05 0.10
CA PHE A 38 -4.95 -12.87 0.64
C PHE A 38 -4.53 -11.60 -0.08
N VAL A 39 -5.45 -10.99 -0.80
CA VAL A 39 -5.30 -9.63 -1.28
C VAL A 39 -5.83 -8.69 -0.19
N ASN A 40 -4.93 -8.02 0.50
CA ASN A 40 -5.25 -7.13 1.62
C ASN A 40 -5.58 -5.72 1.16
N SER A 41 -4.95 -5.25 0.08
CA SER A 41 -5.12 -3.90 -0.41
C SER A 41 -5.05 -3.84 -1.94
N LEU A 42 -5.90 -3.00 -2.52
CA LEU A 42 -5.90 -2.65 -3.94
C LEU A 42 -5.84 -1.14 -4.06
N LEU A 43 -5.04 -0.65 -5.00
CA LEU A 43 -4.93 0.77 -5.31
C LEU A 43 -4.88 0.97 -6.83
N GLU A 44 -5.81 1.77 -7.37
CA GLU A 44 -5.73 2.21 -8.76
C GLU A 44 -4.71 3.34 -8.89
N ASP A 45 -3.76 3.17 -9.81
CA ASP A 45 -2.78 4.18 -10.16
C ASP A 45 -3.02 4.61 -11.61
N THR A 46 -3.68 5.75 -11.76
CA THR A 46 -4.09 6.25 -13.07
C THR A 46 -2.91 6.79 -13.87
N THR A 47 -1.88 7.27 -13.21
CA THR A 47 -0.66 7.79 -13.86
C THR A 47 0.14 6.64 -14.48
N ARG A 48 0.32 5.53 -13.74
CA ARG A 48 1.01 4.34 -14.23
C ARG A 48 0.09 3.38 -15.00
N GLN A 49 -1.21 3.70 -15.09
CA GLN A 49 -2.24 2.86 -15.72
C GLN A 49 -2.24 1.41 -15.20
N CYS A 50 -2.12 1.27 -13.89
CA CYS A 50 -2.07 -0.02 -13.26
C CYS A 50 -2.92 -0.10 -11.99
N ILE A 51 -3.08 -1.32 -11.50
CA ILE A 51 -3.62 -1.62 -10.18
C ILE A 51 -2.49 -2.22 -9.35
N TRP A 52 -2.19 -1.59 -8.22
CA TRP A 52 -1.31 -2.16 -7.22
C TRP A 52 -2.06 -3.16 -6.36
N ILE A 53 -1.45 -4.31 -6.12
CA ILE A 53 -2.06 -5.42 -5.36
C ILE A 53 -1.14 -5.74 -4.20
N GLY A 54 -1.56 -5.39 -2.99
CA GLY A 54 -0.83 -5.67 -1.75
C GLY A 54 -1.28 -6.97 -1.11
N MET A 55 -0.32 -7.84 -0.82
CA MET A 55 -0.53 -9.16 -0.24
C MET A 55 0.47 -9.45 0.88
N GLU A 56 0.34 -10.60 1.49
CA GLU A 56 1.38 -11.14 2.38
C GLU A 56 2.61 -11.55 1.58
N GLY A 57 3.72 -10.83 1.76
CA GLY A 57 5.02 -11.08 1.13
C GLY A 57 5.14 -10.67 -0.34
N TYR A 58 4.10 -10.06 -0.92
CA TYR A 58 4.11 -9.66 -2.33
C TYR A 58 3.45 -8.32 -2.57
N LEU A 59 4.05 -7.55 -3.47
CA LEU A 59 3.44 -6.41 -4.14
C LEU A 59 3.42 -6.69 -5.64
N PHE A 60 2.27 -6.59 -6.27
CA PHE A 60 2.15 -6.69 -7.73
C PHE A 60 1.70 -5.38 -8.33
N GLN A 61 2.24 -5.10 -9.51
CA GLN A 61 1.75 -4.09 -10.44
C GLN A 61 1.02 -4.81 -11.57
N TYR A 62 -0.28 -4.61 -11.68
CA TYR A 62 -1.13 -5.24 -12.70
C TYR A 62 -1.60 -4.21 -13.71
N ASN A 63 -1.33 -4.41 -14.99
CA ASN A 63 -1.88 -3.62 -16.07
C ASN A 63 -3.19 -4.25 -16.57
N PRO A 64 -4.36 -3.62 -16.31
CA PRO A 64 -5.65 -4.22 -16.68
C PRO A 64 -5.91 -4.25 -18.19
N THR A 65 -5.19 -3.44 -18.99
CA THR A 65 -5.34 -3.38 -20.45
C THR A 65 -4.57 -4.49 -21.14
N THR A 66 -3.31 -4.74 -20.71
CA THR A 66 -2.45 -5.77 -21.32
C THR A 66 -2.56 -7.11 -20.62
N GLY A 67 -3.06 -7.14 -19.38
CA GLY A 67 -3.06 -8.33 -18.51
C GLY A 67 -1.70 -8.64 -17.92
N GLU A 68 -0.69 -7.78 -18.15
CA GLU A 68 0.66 -7.98 -17.62
C GLU A 68 0.71 -7.77 -16.13
N MET A 69 1.45 -8.62 -15.42
CA MET A 69 1.65 -8.55 -13.99
C MET A 69 3.13 -8.63 -13.63
N LYS A 70 3.62 -7.60 -12.95
CA LYS A 70 5.00 -7.48 -12.48
C LYS A 70 5.02 -7.64 -10.95
N ALA A 71 5.84 -8.57 -10.45
CA ALA A 71 6.09 -8.71 -9.02
C ALA A 71 7.21 -7.75 -8.57
N ILE A 72 7.02 -7.14 -7.39
CA ILE A 72 8.05 -6.36 -6.69
C ILE A 72 8.53 -7.20 -5.51
N GLU A 73 9.73 -7.74 -5.60
CA GLU A 73 10.20 -8.83 -4.72
C GLU A 73 10.74 -8.39 -3.35
N VAL A 74 10.62 -7.11 -2.99
CA VAL A 74 11.25 -6.54 -1.77
C VAL A 74 10.51 -6.89 -0.48
N PHE A 75 9.30 -7.42 -0.59
CA PHE A 75 8.38 -7.60 0.55
C PHE A 75 8.43 -9.01 1.18
N HIS A 76 9.50 -9.78 0.98
CA HIS A 76 9.63 -11.13 1.54
C HIS A 76 9.30 -11.13 3.05
N ASN A 77 8.25 -11.85 3.44
CA ASN A 77 7.74 -12.01 4.80
C ASN A 77 7.00 -10.82 5.43
N ASN A 78 6.83 -9.69 4.75
CA ASN A 78 6.04 -8.57 5.28
C ASN A 78 4.62 -8.60 4.68
N SER A 79 3.63 -8.45 5.53
CA SER A 79 2.24 -8.36 5.08
C SER A 79 1.91 -6.90 4.72
N ILE A 80 1.65 -6.63 3.43
CA ILE A 80 1.15 -5.33 3.01
C ILE A 80 -0.32 -5.24 3.43
N LYS A 81 -0.65 -4.24 4.23
CA LYS A 81 -1.98 -4.03 4.80
C LYS A 81 -2.73 -2.91 4.11
N SER A 82 -2.01 -1.88 3.67
CA SER A 82 -2.59 -0.71 3.02
C SER A 82 -1.65 -0.12 1.98
N LEU A 83 -2.24 0.40 0.90
CA LEU A 83 -1.54 1.09 -0.18
C LEU A 83 -2.14 2.49 -0.36
N ALA A 84 -1.30 3.49 -0.66
CA ALA A 84 -1.71 4.82 -1.03
C ALA A 84 -0.68 5.46 -1.98
N LEU A 85 -1.06 6.56 -2.64
CA LEU A 85 -0.11 7.45 -3.30
C LEU A 85 0.08 8.71 -2.44
N ASP A 86 1.31 9.21 -2.36
CA ASP A 86 1.59 10.54 -1.79
C ASP A 86 1.35 11.65 -2.83
N GLY A 87 1.60 12.91 -2.44
CA GLY A 87 1.40 14.06 -3.31
C GLY A 87 2.36 14.13 -4.51
N ASP A 88 3.46 13.38 -4.47
CA ASP A 88 4.44 13.26 -5.54
C ASP A 88 4.27 11.95 -6.35
N GLU A 89 3.12 11.27 -6.17
CA GLU A 89 2.77 10.00 -6.80
C GLU A 89 3.70 8.82 -6.45
N ASN A 90 4.45 8.91 -5.34
CA ASN A 90 5.15 7.76 -4.82
C ASN A 90 4.16 6.76 -4.21
N LEU A 91 4.38 5.47 -4.45
CA LEU A 91 3.57 4.43 -3.83
C LEU A 91 4.05 4.19 -2.40
N LEU A 92 3.12 4.31 -1.47
CA LEU A 92 3.29 4.02 -0.06
C LEU A 92 2.68 2.65 0.25
N ALA A 93 3.45 1.76 0.86
CA ALA A 93 2.98 0.45 1.32
C ALA A 93 3.16 0.31 2.83
N GLY A 94 2.06 0.35 3.56
CA GLY A 94 2.01 0.09 5.00
C GLY A 94 2.01 -1.40 5.27
N THR A 95 2.92 -1.84 6.12
CA THR A 95 3.14 -3.25 6.41
C THR A 95 3.12 -3.54 7.92
N ASP A 96 3.33 -4.78 8.31
CA ASP A 96 3.61 -5.19 9.69
C ASP A 96 5.06 -4.91 10.13
N ASN A 97 5.87 -4.34 9.23
CA ASN A 97 7.27 -3.98 9.50
C ASN A 97 7.63 -2.58 8.95
N GLY A 98 6.77 -1.58 9.15
CA GLY A 98 7.01 -0.20 8.76
C GLY A 98 6.38 0.20 7.42
N LEU A 99 6.79 1.36 6.94
CA LEU A 99 6.36 1.97 5.70
C LEU A 99 7.43 1.78 4.63
N TYR A 100 7.03 1.23 3.49
CA TYR A 100 7.85 1.21 2.28
C TYR A 100 7.39 2.29 1.31
N VAL A 101 8.35 2.99 0.72
CA VAL A 101 8.10 4.05 -0.27
C VAL A 101 8.75 3.65 -1.59
N TYR A 102 7.94 3.49 -2.63
CA TYR A 102 8.38 3.13 -3.96
C TYR A 102 8.34 4.34 -4.88
N GLN A 103 9.51 4.80 -5.32
CA GLN A 103 9.68 5.99 -6.16
C GLN A 103 9.99 5.58 -7.60
N ASN A 104 8.98 5.66 -8.49
CA ASN A 104 9.16 5.60 -9.96
C ASN A 104 10.20 4.58 -10.47
N ASP A 105 10.01 3.30 -10.16
CA ASP A 105 10.90 2.21 -10.57
C ASP A 105 12.38 2.36 -10.14
N LYS A 106 12.67 3.30 -9.23
CA LYS A 106 14.00 3.44 -8.66
C LYS A 106 14.15 2.53 -7.45
N GLU A 107 15.08 1.62 -7.52
CA GLU A 107 15.57 0.89 -6.36
C GLU A 107 16.79 1.61 -5.76
N PRO A 108 16.99 1.49 -4.44
CA PRO A 108 16.21 0.74 -3.45
C PRO A 108 14.95 1.46 -3.00
N LEU A 109 13.95 0.68 -2.55
CA LEU A 109 12.81 1.19 -1.82
C LEU A 109 13.27 1.86 -0.52
N GLN A 110 12.74 3.04 -0.22
CA GLN A 110 12.93 3.61 1.11
C GLN A 110 12.10 2.81 2.12
N HIS A 111 12.71 2.37 3.21
CA HIS A 111 12.06 1.66 4.31
C HIS A 111 12.13 2.51 5.57
N ILE A 112 10.98 2.91 6.08
CA ILE A 112 10.83 3.78 7.25
C ILE A 112 10.26 2.95 8.39
N ILE A 113 10.97 2.93 9.52
CA ILE A 113 10.60 2.20 10.72
C ILE A 113 10.54 3.12 11.94
N HIS A 114 9.88 2.64 12.98
CA HIS A 114 9.91 3.28 14.30
C HIS A 114 11.33 3.29 14.88
N ASP A 115 11.77 4.45 15.39
CA ASP A 115 12.98 4.60 16.20
C ASP A 115 12.61 5.33 17.50
N SER A 116 12.70 4.66 18.63
CA SER A 116 12.37 5.22 19.95
C SER A 116 13.25 6.42 20.37
N ARG A 117 14.39 6.63 19.70
CA ARG A 117 15.29 7.77 19.93
C ARG A 117 14.96 8.97 19.04
N ASN A 118 14.10 8.79 18.06
CA ASN A 118 13.69 9.83 17.11
C ASN A 118 12.20 10.11 17.24
N ILE A 119 11.84 11.24 17.83
CA ILE A 119 10.45 11.68 18.00
C ILE A 119 9.73 11.98 16.68
N GLN A 120 10.45 12.08 15.58
CA GLN A 120 9.94 12.28 14.22
C GLN A 120 9.89 10.97 13.43
N SER A 121 9.97 9.83 14.11
CA SER A 121 9.75 8.51 13.51
C SER A 121 8.30 8.05 13.63
N LEU A 122 7.98 6.92 13.02
CA LEU A 122 6.68 6.27 13.17
C LEU A 122 6.35 6.00 14.64
N THR A 123 5.08 6.05 15.02
CA THR A 123 4.63 5.65 16.37
C THR A 123 4.79 4.15 16.59
N ASN A 124 4.65 3.34 15.53
CA ASN A 124 4.82 1.90 15.56
C ASN A 124 5.08 1.35 14.15
N ASN A 125 5.69 0.16 14.04
CA ASN A 125 5.98 -0.49 12.76
C ASN A 125 4.77 -1.19 12.13
N ILE A 126 3.74 -1.53 12.90
CA ILE A 126 2.54 -2.16 12.36
C ILE A 126 1.61 -1.07 11.85
N ILE A 127 1.52 -0.94 10.53
CA ILE A 127 0.69 0.06 9.86
C ILE A 127 -0.54 -0.64 9.28
N TRP A 128 -1.71 -0.32 9.82
CA TRP A 128 -2.98 -0.88 9.37
C TRP A 128 -3.59 -0.14 8.20
N ASN A 129 -3.43 1.18 8.19
CA ASN A 129 -4.05 2.02 7.18
C ASN A 129 -3.18 3.22 6.84
N ILE A 130 -3.23 3.66 5.58
CA ILE A 130 -2.63 4.88 5.07
C ILE A 130 -3.76 5.71 4.46
N PHE A 131 -3.79 6.98 4.80
CA PHE A 131 -4.70 7.95 4.20
C PHE A 131 -3.93 9.19 3.76
N SER A 132 -4.07 9.56 2.48
CA SER A 132 -3.58 10.83 1.94
C SER A 132 -4.75 11.80 1.90
N ASP A 133 -4.66 12.94 2.60
CA ASP A 133 -5.70 13.95 2.61
C ASP A 133 -5.61 14.91 1.41
N GLN A 134 -6.56 15.85 1.32
CA GLN A 134 -6.62 16.81 0.21
C GLN A 134 -5.43 17.79 0.18
N GLU A 135 -4.73 17.95 1.30
CA GLU A 135 -3.50 18.75 1.42
C GLU A 135 -2.25 17.90 1.19
N HIS A 136 -2.41 16.64 0.75
CA HIS A 136 -1.35 15.66 0.56
C HIS A 136 -0.58 15.28 1.83
N ASN A 137 -1.15 15.53 3.01
CA ASN A 137 -0.60 14.99 4.24
C ASN A 137 -0.87 13.50 4.32
N ILE A 138 0.09 12.75 4.87
CA ILE A 138 0.01 11.30 5.02
C ILE A 138 -0.30 10.95 6.47
N TRP A 139 -1.41 10.27 6.67
CA TRP A 139 -1.89 9.78 7.94
C TRP A 139 -1.71 8.28 8.00
N LEU A 140 -1.03 7.79 9.03
CA LEU A 140 -0.80 6.36 9.25
C LEU A 140 -1.49 5.91 10.54
N GLY A 141 -2.45 5.01 10.40
CA GLY A 141 -3.02 4.28 11.54
C GLY A 141 -2.14 3.10 11.91
N THR A 142 -1.63 3.08 13.14
CA THR A 142 -0.73 2.05 13.64
C THR A 142 -1.29 1.39 14.90
N ASP A 143 -0.65 0.33 15.42
CA ASP A 143 -1.04 -0.31 16.68
C ASP A 143 -0.97 0.64 17.89
N TYR A 144 -0.12 1.66 17.87
CA TYR A 144 0.07 2.60 18.98
C TYR A 144 -0.37 4.03 18.67
N GLY A 145 -1.39 4.17 17.81
CA GLY A 145 -1.99 5.46 17.49
C GLY A 145 -1.71 5.92 16.07
N ILE A 146 -1.72 7.22 15.85
CA ILE A 146 -1.65 7.81 14.52
C ILE A 146 -0.36 8.60 14.36
N SER A 147 0.32 8.38 13.24
CA SER A 147 1.45 9.19 12.78
C SER A 147 1.01 10.07 11.63
N LEU A 148 1.40 11.34 11.66
CA LEU A 148 1.15 12.32 10.61
C LEU A 148 2.46 12.76 9.98
N SER A 149 2.56 12.70 8.66
CA SER A 149 3.59 13.39 7.87
C SER A 149 2.93 14.50 7.06
N ARG A 150 3.40 15.73 7.24
CA ARG A 150 2.92 16.85 6.44
C ARG A 150 3.54 16.83 5.04
N TYR A 151 2.79 17.29 4.05
CA TYR A 151 3.32 17.45 2.71
C TYR A 151 4.60 18.30 2.73
N ASN A 152 5.58 17.94 1.93
CA ASN A 152 6.95 18.55 1.90
C ASN A 152 7.80 18.38 3.17
N SER A 153 7.41 17.52 4.11
CA SER A 153 8.21 17.24 5.32
C SER A 153 9.22 16.11 5.17
N ALA A 154 9.50 15.66 3.95
CA ALA A 154 10.38 14.50 3.66
C ALA A 154 10.01 13.24 4.44
N LEU A 155 8.71 12.97 4.60
CA LEU A 155 8.16 11.82 5.35
C LEU A 155 8.67 11.74 6.80
N GLN A 156 8.79 12.90 7.44
CA GLN A 156 8.97 12.98 8.89
C GLN A 156 7.60 12.83 9.57
N PHE A 157 7.49 11.87 10.49
CA PHE A 157 6.24 11.53 11.14
C PHE A 157 6.17 12.09 12.56
N VAL A 158 5.04 12.68 12.89
CA VAL A 158 4.76 13.21 14.23
C VAL A 158 3.57 12.48 14.83
N PRO A 159 3.67 11.94 16.06
CA PRO A 159 2.52 11.38 16.76
C PRO A 159 1.44 12.43 16.99
N ILE A 160 0.16 12.08 16.79
CA ILE A 160 -0.95 13.02 17.00
C ILE A 160 -1.03 13.52 18.44
N SER A 161 -0.62 12.72 19.42
CA SER A 161 -0.53 13.14 20.81
C SER A 161 0.34 14.38 21.04
N GLN A 162 1.25 14.70 20.12
CA GLN A 162 2.10 15.89 20.16
C GLN A 162 1.49 17.10 19.45
N ILE A 163 0.46 16.89 18.62
CA ILE A 163 -0.19 17.96 17.84
C ILE A 163 -1.28 18.64 18.69
N THR A 164 -1.88 17.90 19.62
CA THR A 164 -2.97 18.41 20.49
C THR A 164 -2.51 19.20 21.71
N GLY A 165 -1.20 19.41 21.88
CA GLY A 165 -0.58 20.05 23.04
C GLY A 165 -0.45 21.57 23.01
N THR A 166 -1.15 22.25 22.10
CA THR A 166 -1.21 23.75 22.08
C THR A 166 -2.65 24.20 22.21
N GLY A 167 -3.16 24.17 23.44
CA GLY A 167 -4.30 24.95 23.87
C GLY A 167 -3.82 26.09 24.74
#